data_8249376e70353c9b43c3920e426d4d7e
#
_entry.id   8249376e70353c9b43c3920e426d4d7e
#
_cell.length_a   1.000
_cell.length_b   1.000
_cell.length_c   1.000
_cell.angle_alpha   90.00
_cell.angle_beta   90.00
_cell.angle_gamma   90.00
#
_symmetry.space_group_name_H-M   'P 1'
#
loop_
_entity.id
_entity.type
_entity.pdbx_description
1 polymer ?
#
loop_
_entity_poly.entity_id
_entity_poly.type
_entity_poly.pdbx_seq_one_letter_code
_entity_poly.pdbx_strand_id
1 'polypeptide(L)'
;PQTTGTLLKETFGAVSYTDMGVNGATCLTFTHPGRIADIVALKPELLILSFGTNESHNRRYNINVHYNQMDELVKLLRDSLPNIPILLTTPPGSYESFRQRRRKRTYAINPRTVTAAETIRRYAKDHRLLVWDMYDVVGGKRRACTNWTEANLMRPDHVHYLPEGYILQGNLLYQALIQAYNDYVSH
;
A
#
# COMPACT_ATOMS: atom_id res chain seq x y z
N PRO A 1 6.80 1.12 6.69
CA PRO A 1 7.99 0.51 6.06
C PRO A 1 9.12 0.22 7.06
N GLN A 2 9.54 1.19 7.87
CA GLN A 2 10.67 1.03 8.80
C GLN A 2 10.50 -0.17 9.75
N THR A 3 9.33 -0.32 10.37
CA THR A 3 9.03 -1.43 11.29
C THR A 3 9.22 -2.79 10.61
N THR A 4 8.64 -2.98 9.42
CA THR A 4 8.79 -4.23 8.66
C THR A 4 10.27 -4.51 8.36
N GLY A 5 11.01 -3.51 7.89
CA GLY A 5 12.43 -3.64 7.57
C GLY A 5 13.28 -4.00 8.78
N THR A 6 13.04 -3.35 9.94
CA THR A 6 13.74 -3.67 11.19
C THR A 6 13.51 -5.11 11.62
N LEU A 7 12.25 -5.55 11.64
CA LEU A 7 11.89 -6.92 12.04
C LEU A 7 12.44 -7.98 11.09
N LEU A 8 12.41 -7.75 9.78
CA LEU A 8 13.02 -8.66 8.80
C LEU A 8 14.52 -8.78 9.00
N LYS A 9 15.21 -7.66 9.25
CA LYS A 9 16.65 -7.66 9.52
C LYS A 9 16.99 -8.38 10.82
N GLU A 10 16.20 -8.19 11.88
CA GLU A 10 16.37 -8.90 13.15
C GLU A 10 16.18 -10.42 12.99
N THR A 11 15.22 -10.83 12.15
CA THR A 11 14.91 -12.25 11.93
C THR A 11 15.94 -12.96 11.04
N PHE A 12 16.34 -12.32 9.92
CA PHE A 12 17.14 -12.97 8.87
C PHE A 12 18.58 -12.44 8.77
N GLY A 13 18.93 -11.37 9.50
CA GLY A 13 20.27 -10.78 9.53
C GLY A 13 20.69 -10.08 8.25
N ALA A 14 20.64 -10.77 7.12
CA ALA A 14 21.15 -10.29 5.82
C ALA A 14 20.15 -9.47 5.00
N VAL A 15 18.93 -9.19 5.51
CA VAL A 15 17.93 -8.42 4.77
C VAL A 15 18.23 -6.93 4.81
N SER A 16 18.27 -6.29 3.65
CA SER A 16 18.25 -4.84 3.48
C SER A 16 16.87 -4.39 3.05
N TYR A 17 16.33 -3.38 3.71
CA TYR A 17 15.00 -2.82 3.41
C TYR A 17 15.13 -1.31 3.17
N THR A 18 14.80 -0.87 1.96
CA THR A 18 14.85 0.55 1.59
C THR A 18 13.44 1.10 1.41
N ASP A 19 13.10 2.15 2.15
CA ASP A 19 11.85 2.89 2.00
C ASP A 19 12.04 4.05 1.01
N MET A 20 11.30 4.01 -0.09
CA MET A 20 11.29 5.04 -1.11
C MET A 20 9.97 5.85 -1.11
N GLY A 21 9.22 5.80 -0.01
CA GLY A 21 7.94 6.48 0.12
C GLY A 21 8.03 7.99 -0.08
N VAL A 22 7.09 8.55 -0.83
CA VAL A 22 6.94 10.00 -1.07
C VAL A 22 5.53 10.42 -0.69
N ASN A 23 5.42 11.49 0.10
CA ASN A 23 4.13 12.03 0.50
C ASN A 23 3.30 12.43 -0.73
N GLY A 24 2.04 11.98 -0.75
CA GLY A 24 1.12 12.28 -1.85
C GLY A 24 1.36 11.48 -3.13
N ALA A 25 2.33 10.56 -3.15
CA ALA A 25 2.64 9.78 -4.33
C ALA A 25 1.50 8.87 -4.76
N THR A 26 1.38 8.70 -6.06
CA THR A 26 0.53 7.73 -6.76
C THR A 26 1.41 6.83 -7.63
N CYS A 27 0.84 5.80 -8.24
CA CYS A 27 1.56 4.99 -9.22
C CYS A 27 2.22 5.87 -10.30
N LEU A 28 1.51 6.87 -10.79
CA LEU A 28 2.02 7.81 -11.80
C LEU A 28 3.28 8.58 -11.34
N THR A 29 3.42 8.86 -10.06
CA THR A 29 4.62 9.54 -9.53
C THR A 29 5.89 8.72 -9.77
N PHE A 30 5.77 7.40 -9.76
CA PHE A 30 6.89 6.48 -9.90
C PHE A 30 7.16 6.03 -11.35
N THR A 31 6.33 6.42 -12.31
CA THR A 31 6.62 6.18 -13.75
C THR A 31 7.69 7.13 -14.31
N HIS A 32 8.09 8.16 -13.54
CA HIS A 32 9.14 9.08 -13.96
C HIS A 32 10.48 8.33 -14.11
N PRO A 33 11.22 8.52 -15.23
CA PRO A 33 12.46 7.80 -15.52
C PRO A 33 13.49 7.85 -14.39
N GLY A 34 13.66 9.00 -13.72
CA GLY A 34 14.57 9.15 -12.59
C GLY A 34 14.19 8.24 -11.41
N ARG A 35 12.90 8.06 -11.13
CA ARG A 35 12.43 7.15 -10.06
C ARG A 35 12.70 5.70 -10.40
N ILE A 36 12.48 5.32 -11.66
CA ILE A 36 12.81 3.95 -12.13
C ILE A 36 14.32 3.72 -12.01
N ALA A 37 15.15 4.68 -12.43
CA ALA A 37 16.61 4.57 -12.29
C ALA A 37 17.06 4.43 -10.83
N ASP A 38 16.47 5.21 -9.90
CA ASP A 38 16.77 5.11 -8.47
C ASP A 38 16.44 3.72 -7.92
N ILE A 39 15.29 3.15 -8.31
CA ILE A 39 14.89 1.79 -7.91
C ILE A 39 15.87 0.75 -8.45
N VAL A 40 16.20 0.84 -9.73
CA VAL A 40 17.13 -0.10 -10.39
C VAL A 40 18.52 -0.06 -9.77
N ALA A 41 19.00 1.13 -9.39
CA ALA A 41 20.29 1.31 -8.74
C ALA A 41 20.43 0.58 -7.39
N LEU A 42 19.31 0.34 -6.69
CA LEU A 42 19.27 -0.42 -5.45
C LEU A 42 19.46 -1.94 -5.65
N LYS A 43 19.33 -2.43 -6.90
CA LYS A 43 19.39 -3.86 -7.24
C LYS A 43 18.46 -4.70 -6.34
N PRO A 44 17.17 -4.37 -6.25
CA PRO A 44 16.25 -5.06 -5.34
C PRO A 44 16.03 -6.51 -5.77
N GLU A 45 15.77 -7.39 -4.80
CA GLU A 45 15.35 -8.77 -5.01
C GLU A 45 13.84 -8.96 -4.84
N LEU A 46 13.16 -7.97 -4.26
CA LEU A 46 11.70 -7.88 -4.12
C LEU A 46 11.28 -6.41 -4.16
N LEU A 47 10.22 -6.10 -4.89
CA LEU A 47 9.55 -4.80 -4.83
C LEU A 47 8.22 -4.91 -4.11
N ILE A 48 7.99 -4.01 -3.13
CA ILE A 48 6.70 -3.86 -2.46
C ILE A 48 6.08 -2.53 -2.92
N LEU A 49 4.99 -2.60 -3.67
CA LEU A 49 4.30 -1.44 -4.21
C LEU A 49 3.03 -1.16 -3.39
N SER A 50 3.07 -0.08 -2.60
CA SER A 50 2.02 0.31 -1.67
C SER A 50 1.35 1.60 -2.14
N PHE A 51 0.31 1.47 -2.97
CA PHE A 51 -0.47 2.56 -3.55
C PHE A 51 -1.96 2.44 -3.24
N GLY A 52 -2.78 3.35 -3.74
CA GLY A 52 -4.23 3.30 -3.64
C GLY A 52 -4.83 4.33 -2.69
N THR A 53 -4.12 4.77 -1.64
CA THR A 53 -4.63 5.79 -0.72
C THR A 53 -4.80 7.13 -1.44
N ASN A 54 -3.75 7.64 -2.08
CA ASN A 54 -3.79 8.95 -2.75
C ASN A 54 -4.67 8.92 -4.00
N GLU A 55 -4.65 7.83 -4.76
CA GLU A 55 -5.55 7.63 -5.89
C GLU A 55 -7.01 7.71 -5.44
N SER A 56 -7.38 7.03 -4.35
CA SER A 56 -8.74 6.99 -3.83
C SER A 56 -9.22 8.33 -3.25
N HIS A 57 -8.30 9.24 -2.90
CA HIS A 57 -8.63 10.59 -2.46
C HIS A 57 -8.95 11.56 -3.61
N ASN A 58 -8.65 11.18 -4.85
CA ASN A 58 -9.13 11.94 -6.00
C ASN A 58 -10.64 11.77 -6.14
N ARG A 59 -11.39 12.88 -6.09
CA ARG A 59 -12.86 12.87 -6.26
C ARG A 59 -13.30 12.34 -7.63
N ARG A 60 -12.41 12.40 -8.63
CA ARG A 60 -12.62 11.86 -9.98
C ARG A 60 -11.95 10.50 -10.15
N TYR A 61 -11.80 9.75 -9.04
CA TYR A 61 -11.22 8.41 -9.10
C TYR A 61 -11.88 7.57 -10.19
N ASN A 62 -11.05 6.95 -11.02
CA ASN A 62 -11.48 6.09 -12.11
C ASN A 62 -10.69 4.77 -12.06
N ILE A 63 -11.42 3.66 -12.03
CA ILE A 63 -10.87 2.30 -11.95
C ILE A 63 -9.89 2.00 -13.08
N ASN A 64 -10.28 2.34 -14.31
CA ASN A 64 -9.45 2.03 -15.49
C ASN A 64 -8.18 2.89 -15.52
N VAL A 65 -8.27 4.16 -15.10
CA VAL A 65 -7.10 5.03 -14.97
C VAL A 65 -6.12 4.48 -13.94
N HIS A 66 -6.61 4.09 -12.75
CA HIS A 66 -5.76 3.51 -11.69
C HIS A 66 -5.13 2.19 -12.15
N TYR A 67 -5.92 1.31 -12.77
CA TYR A 67 -5.43 0.05 -13.33
C TYR A 67 -4.32 0.27 -14.36
N ASN A 68 -4.54 1.17 -15.32
CA ASN A 68 -3.56 1.48 -16.37
C ASN A 68 -2.29 2.13 -15.82
N GLN A 69 -2.38 2.96 -14.79
CA GLN A 69 -1.22 3.56 -14.13
C GLN A 69 -0.37 2.51 -13.40
N MET A 70 -1.01 1.52 -12.75
CA MET A 70 -0.29 0.37 -12.19
C MET A 70 0.40 -0.45 -13.29
N ASP A 71 -0.30 -0.69 -14.39
CA ASP A 71 0.22 -1.45 -15.52
C ASP A 71 1.44 -0.77 -16.15
N GLU A 72 1.37 0.55 -16.35
CA GLU A 72 2.50 1.35 -16.83
C GLU A 72 3.70 1.25 -15.89
N LEU A 73 3.48 1.44 -14.58
CA LEU A 73 4.56 1.35 -13.59
C LEU A 73 5.20 -0.05 -13.58
N VAL A 74 4.39 -1.10 -13.55
CA VAL A 74 4.89 -2.48 -13.52
C VAL A 74 5.65 -2.83 -14.79
N LYS A 75 5.19 -2.37 -15.96
CA LYS A 75 5.91 -2.55 -17.23
C LYS A 75 7.28 -1.88 -17.20
N LEU A 76 7.34 -0.61 -16.82
CA LEU A 76 8.61 0.13 -16.71
C LEU A 76 9.60 -0.53 -15.75
N LEU A 77 9.11 -1.03 -14.61
CA LEU A 77 9.93 -1.78 -13.67
C LEU A 77 10.44 -3.09 -14.27
N ARG A 78 9.60 -3.85 -14.96
CA ARG A 78 9.97 -5.11 -15.59
C ARG A 78 10.87 -4.98 -16.81
N ASP A 79 10.77 -3.86 -17.53
CA ASP A 79 11.71 -3.56 -18.63
C ASP A 79 13.16 -3.45 -18.13
N SER A 80 13.36 -2.95 -16.92
CA SER A 80 14.67 -2.82 -16.29
C SER A 80 15.03 -3.98 -15.35
N LEU A 81 14.03 -4.65 -14.78
CA LEU A 81 14.14 -5.74 -13.80
C LEU A 81 13.19 -6.88 -14.19
N PRO A 82 13.47 -7.66 -15.25
CA PRO A 82 12.50 -8.56 -15.90
C PRO A 82 11.89 -9.62 -14.99
N ASN A 83 12.66 -10.15 -14.07
CA ASN A 83 12.25 -11.28 -13.21
C ASN A 83 11.99 -10.85 -11.76
N ILE A 84 11.91 -9.54 -11.48
CA ILE A 84 11.70 -9.06 -10.12
C ILE A 84 10.36 -9.51 -9.56
N PRO A 85 10.30 -10.17 -8.40
CA PRO A 85 9.06 -10.40 -7.68
C PRO A 85 8.45 -9.06 -7.26
N ILE A 86 7.13 -8.91 -7.46
CA ILE A 86 6.39 -7.72 -7.08
C ILE A 86 5.26 -8.13 -6.14
N LEU A 87 5.22 -7.52 -4.97
CA LEU A 87 4.15 -7.60 -3.98
C LEU A 87 3.37 -6.28 -4.00
N LEU A 88 2.09 -6.35 -4.34
CA LEU A 88 1.18 -5.22 -4.20
C LEU A 88 0.57 -5.22 -2.80
N THR A 89 0.30 -4.04 -2.24
CA THR A 89 -0.50 -3.95 -1.01
C THR A 89 -1.73 -3.08 -1.24
N THR A 90 -2.86 -3.45 -0.64
CA THR A 90 -4.04 -2.61 -0.66
C THR A 90 -3.96 -1.50 0.41
N PRO A 91 -4.64 -0.35 0.22
CA PRO A 91 -4.65 0.71 1.21
C PRO A 91 -5.37 0.29 2.50
N PRO A 92 -4.97 0.82 3.68
CA PRO A 92 -5.53 0.40 4.97
C PRO A 92 -6.96 0.91 5.26
N GLY A 93 -7.47 1.80 4.44
CA GLY A 93 -8.73 2.50 4.65
C GLY A 93 -8.52 3.97 5.00
N SER A 94 -9.51 4.80 4.68
CA SER A 94 -9.47 6.23 4.98
C SER A 94 -10.87 6.83 4.98
N TYR A 95 -10.97 8.05 5.52
CA TYR A 95 -12.19 8.83 5.46
C TYR A 95 -12.04 9.99 4.47
N GLU A 96 -13.13 10.45 3.91
CA GLU A 96 -13.20 11.73 3.23
C GLU A 96 -13.84 12.78 4.12
N SER A 97 -13.40 14.04 4.00
CA SER A 97 -13.87 15.13 4.82
C SER A 97 -14.79 16.04 4.03
N PHE A 98 -15.87 16.51 4.70
CA PHE A 98 -16.83 17.45 4.17
C PHE A 98 -16.85 18.72 5.03
N ARG A 99 -16.72 19.87 4.42
CA ARG A 99 -16.83 21.15 5.10
C ARG A 99 -18.00 21.94 4.50
N GLN A 100 -19.06 22.08 5.24
CA GLN A 100 -20.12 23.03 4.91
C GLN A 100 -19.74 24.43 5.43
N ARG A 101 -20.10 25.47 4.68
CA ARG A 101 -19.85 26.86 5.06
C ARG A 101 -20.35 27.12 6.48
N ARG A 102 -19.46 27.58 7.39
CA ARG A 102 -19.70 27.87 8.81
C ARG A 102 -20.01 26.67 9.73
N ARG A 103 -19.78 25.41 9.31
CA ARG A 103 -19.97 24.23 10.16
C ARG A 103 -18.65 23.49 10.42
N LYS A 104 -18.63 22.69 11.50
CA LYS A 104 -17.52 21.78 11.77
C LYS A 104 -17.33 20.81 10.58
N ARG A 105 -16.06 20.43 10.33
CA ARG A 105 -15.75 19.40 9.36
C ARG A 105 -16.36 18.08 9.83
N THR A 106 -17.02 17.38 8.92
CA THR A 106 -17.55 16.03 9.12
C THR A 106 -16.77 15.03 8.28
N TYR A 107 -16.78 13.78 8.69
CA TYR A 107 -16.04 12.70 8.04
C TYR A 107 -16.99 11.56 7.69
N ALA A 108 -16.77 10.93 6.55
CA ALA A 108 -17.42 9.69 6.14
C ALA A 108 -16.37 8.74 5.57
N ILE A 109 -16.61 7.44 5.68
CA ILE A 109 -15.73 6.43 5.09
C ILE A 109 -15.62 6.72 3.58
N ASN A 110 -14.38 6.77 3.08
CA ASN A 110 -14.12 6.98 1.66
C ASN A 110 -14.46 5.71 0.85
N PRO A 111 -15.55 5.69 0.09
CA PRO A 111 -15.96 4.49 -0.65
C PRO A 111 -14.98 4.13 -1.78
N ARG A 112 -14.21 5.13 -2.27
CA ARG A 112 -13.22 4.91 -3.31
C ARG A 112 -12.02 4.11 -2.83
N THR A 113 -11.75 4.05 -1.51
CA THR A 113 -10.71 3.18 -0.96
C THR A 113 -11.05 1.70 -1.16
N VAL A 114 -12.33 1.34 -1.00
CA VAL A 114 -12.82 -0.03 -1.31
C VAL A 114 -12.55 -0.36 -2.76
N THR A 115 -12.96 0.54 -3.66
CA THR A 115 -12.79 0.36 -5.10
C THR A 115 -11.31 0.30 -5.50
N ALA A 116 -10.44 1.10 -4.85
CA ALA A 116 -9.01 1.04 -5.07
C ALA A 116 -8.41 -0.31 -4.63
N ALA A 117 -8.80 -0.83 -3.47
CA ALA A 117 -8.38 -2.16 -3.01
C ALA A 117 -8.83 -3.26 -3.98
N GLU A 118 -10.08 -3.22 -4.45
CA GLU A 118 -10.60 -4.15 -5.44
C GLU A 118 -9.85 -4.07 -6.79
N THR A 119 -9.49 -2.86 -7.21
CA THR A 119 -8.71 -2.63 -8.44
C THR A 119 -7.32 -3.24 -8.33
N ILE A 120 -6.64 -3.05 -7.20
CA ILE A 120 -5.31 -3.61 -6.93
C ILE A 120 -5.36 -5.14 -6.93
N ARG A 121 -6.35 -5.75 -6.25
CA ARG A 121 -6.52 -7.21 -6.24
C ARG A 121 -6.78 -7.77 -7.65
N ARG A 122 -7.64 -7.11 -8.42
CA ARG A 122 -7.91 -7.49 -9.80
C ARG A 122 -6.64 -7.43 -10.64
N TYR A 123 -5.90 -6.33 -10.56
CA TYR A 123 -4.65 -6.16 -11.28
C TYR A 123 -3.63 -7.25 -10.91
N ALA A 124 -3.45 -7.53 -9.61
CA ALA A 124 -2.57 -8.60 -9.15
C ALA A 124 -2.96 -9.96 -9.73
N LYS A 125 -4.26 -10.29 -9.72
CA LYS A 125 -4.77 -11.54 -10.29
C LYS A 125 -4.52 -11.64 -11.80
N ASP A 126 -4.83 -10.58 -12.54
CA ASP A 126 -4.71 -10.54 -14.00
C ASP A 126 -3.24 -10.69 -14.45
N HIS A 127 -2.31 -10.17 -13.68
CA HIS A 127 -0.87 -10.17 -13.96
C HIS A 127 -0.07 -11.21 -13.16
N ARG A 128 -0.73 -12.08 -12.38
CA ARG A 128 -0.10 -13.12 -11.53
C ARG A 128 0.96 -12.54 -10.59
N LEU A 129 0.65 -11.38 -9.99
CA LEU A 129 1.48 -10.75 -8.98
C LEU A 129 1.06 -11.18 -7.58
N LEU A 130 1.97 -11.06 -6.64
CA LEU A 130 1.66 -11.21 -5.23
C LEU A 130 0.82 -10.03 -4.74
N VAL A 131 -0.13 -10.29 -3.85
CA VAL A 131 -0.90 -9.24 -3.19
C VAL A 131 -1.06 -9.53 -1.71
N TRP A 132 -0.78 -8.53 -0.89
CA TRP A 132 -1.17 -8.52 0.52
C TRP A 132 -2.33 -7.56 0.72
N ASP A 133 -3.48 -8.12 1.06
CA ASP A 133 -4.73 -7.36 1.21
C ASP A 133 -4.86 -6.78 2.62
N MET A 134 -4.11 -5.70 2.88
CA MET A 134 -4.18 -5.00 4.16
C MET A 134 -5.60 -4.52 4.47
N TYR A 135 -6.35 -4.07 3.45
CA TYR A 135 -7.72 -3.59 3.66
C TYR A 135 -8.61 -4.66 4.29
N ASP A 136 -8.53 -5.90 3.79
CA ASP A 136 -9.31 -7.02 4.31
C ASP A 136 -8.79 -7.47 5.68
N VAL A 137 -7.48 -7.58 5.86
CA VAL A 137 -6.83 -7.95 7.13
C VAL A 137 -7.28 -7.05 8.29
N VAL A 138 -7.45 -5.75 8.06
CA VAL A 138 -7.86 -4.80 9.11
C VAL A 138 -9.38 -4.65 9.24
N GLY A 139 -10.17 -5.49 8.55
CA GLY A 139 -11.62 -5.60 8.73
C GLY A 139 -12.44 -5.31 7.47
N GLY A 140 -11.82 -5.00 6.35
CA GLY A 140 -12.45 -4.84 5.05
C GLY A 140 -13.53 -3.75 5.00
N LYS A 141 -14.44 -3.89 4.05
CA LYS A 141 -15.52 -2.92 3.80
C LYS A 141 -16.38 -2.62 5.04
N ARG A 142 -16.52 -3.56 5.95
CA ARG A 142 -17.39 -3.42 7.14
C ARG A 142 -16.70 -2.69 8.28
N ARG A 143 -15.42 -2.92 8.50
CA ARG A 143 -14.74 -2.57 9.75
C ARG A 143 -13.40 -1.86 9.60
N ALA A 144 -12.72 -1.90 8.44
CA ALA A 144 -11.35 -1.38 8.32
C ALA A 144 -11.20 0.05 8.90
N CYS A 145 -11.99 1.00 8.42
CA CYS A 145 -11.91 2.39 8.89
C CYS A 145 -12.31 2.53 10.37
N THR A 146 -13.38 1.84 10.80
CA THR A 146 -13.86 1.93 12.17
C THR A 146 -12.89 1.28 13.17
N ASN A 147 -12.26 0.17 12.81
CA ASN A 147 -11.24 -0.46 13.67
C ASN A 147 -10.08 0.51 13.95
N TRP A 148 -9.61 1.23 12.93
CA TRP A 148 -8.56 2.21 13.11
C TRP A 148 -8.96 3.38 14.02
N THR A 149 -10.19 3.89 13.89
CA THR A 149 -10.69 5.00 14.71
C THR A 149 -11.02 4.57 16.13
N GLU A 150 -11.64 3.41 16.31
CA GLU A 150 -11.95 2.85 17.62
C GLU A 150 -10.69 2.52 18.43
N ALA A 151 -9.62 2.10 17.75
CA ALA A 151 -8.31 1.88 18.36
C ALA A 151 -7.50 3.19 18.58
N ASN A 152 -8.04 4.35 18.23
CA ASN A 152 -7.36 5.65 18.31
C ASN A 152 -6.01 5.69 17.58
N LEU A 153 -5.90 5.03 16.41
CA LEU A 153 -4.66 4.92 15.64
C LEU A 153 -4.60 5.87 14.44
N MET A 154 -5.65 6.66 14.20
CA MET A 154 -5.68 7.65 13.12
C MET A 154 -5.42 9.08 13.62
N ARG A 155 -4.81 9.90 12.77
CA ARG A 155 -4.72 11.34 13.00
C ARG A 155 -6.09 12.01 12.86
N PRO A 156 -6.26 13.25 13.36
CA PRO A 156 -7.52 13.99 13.26
C PRO A 156 -8.02 14.24 11.84
N ASP A 157 -7.19 14.06 10.81
CA ASP A 157 -7.59 14.16 9.41
C ASP A 157 -8.29 12.89 8.89
N HIS A 158 -8.24 11.78 9.65
CA HIS A 158 -8.79 10.47 9.33
C HIS A 158 -8.29 9.87 7.99
N VAL A 159 -7.09 10.27 7.58
CA VAL A 159 -6.37 9.75 6.40
C VAL A 159 -5.03 9.18 6.80
N HIS A 160 -4.28 9.92 7.60
CA HIS A 160 -2.99 9.52 8.12
C HIS A 160 -3.13 8.81 9.47
N TYR A 161 -2.13 8.03 9.81
CA TYR A 161 -2.10 7.26 11.04
C TYR A 161 -1.15 7.91 12.06
N LEU A 162 -1.37 7.62 13.33
CA LEU A 162 -0.40 7.88 14.38
C LEU A 162 0.79 6.92 14.24
N PRO A 163 1.94 7.21 14.88
CA PRO A 163 3.10 6.31 14.82
C PRO A 163 2.76 4.85 15.16
N GLU A 164 1.93 4.64 16.18
CA GLU A 164 1.46 3.32 16.61
C GLU A 164 0.64 2.61 15.51
N GLY A 165 -0.16 3.35 14.75
CA GLY A 165 -0.91 2.83 13.62
C GLY A 165 0.00 2.38 12.48
N TYR A 166 1.04 3.16 12.17
CA TYR A 166 2.05 2.76 11.18
C TYR A 166 2.90 1.58 11.66
N ILE A 167 3.24 1.51 12.95
CA ILE A 167 3.93 0.36 13.54
C ILE A 167 3.09 -0.89 13.40
N LEU A 168 1.79 -0.83 13.71
CA LEU A 168 0.88 -1.97 13.56
C LEU A 168 0.79 -2.43 12.10
N GLN A 169 0.66 -1.52 11.14
CA GLN A 169 0.69 -1.88 9.71
C GLN A 169 1.98 -2.60 9.33
N GLY A 170 3.13 -2.10 9.81
CA GLY A 170 4.44 -2.72 9.57
C GLY A 170 4.56 -4.12 10.19
N ASN A 171 4.05 -4.33 11.39
CA ASN A 171 4.01 -5.64 12.04
C ASN A 171 3.12 -6.62 11.28
N LEU A 172 1.94 -6.19 10.83
CA LEU A 172 1.03 -7.04 10.07
C LEU A 172 1.64 -7.50 8.74
N LEU A 173 2.32 -6.60 8.02
CA LEU A 173 3.04 -6.98 6.81
C LEU A 173 4.19 -7.95 7.11
N TYR A 174 4.98 -7.67 8.16
CA TYR A 174 6.05 -8.59 8.59
C TYR A 174 5.50 -9.99 8.88
N GLN A 175 4.42 -10.10 9.65
CA GLN A 175 3.80 -11.39 9.97
C GLN A 175 3.34 -12.13 8.71
N ALA A 176 2.75 -11.42 7.74
CA ALA A 176 2.34 -12.01 6.47
C ALA A 176 3.54 -12.55 5.66
N LEU A 177 4.65 -11.81 5.64
CA LEU A 177 5.89 -12.25 4.96
C LEU A 177 6.50 -13.48 5.65
N ILE A 178 6.54 -13.50 6.99
CA ILE A 178 7.04 -14.67 7.76
C ILE A 178 6.16 -15.90 7.52
N GLN A 179 4.83 -15.72 7.52
CA GLN A 179 3.91 -16.82 7.25
C GLN A 179 4.16 -17.40 5.85
N ALA A 180 4.24 -16.55 4.83
CA ALA A 180 4.51 -16.97 3.46
C ALA A 180 5.87 -17.69 3.33
N TYR A 181 6.90 -17.21 4.03
CA TYR A 181 8.21 -17.87 4.09
C TYR A 181 8.12 -19.25 4.75
N ASN A 182 7.47 -19.35 5.90
CA ASN A 182 7.30 -20.61 6.62
C ASN A 182 6.53 -21.64 5.78
N ASP A 183 5.47 -21.21 5.12
CA ASP A 183 4.70 -22.07 4.22
C ASP A 183 5.57 -22.59 3.06
N TYR A 184 6.41 -21.72 2.48
CA TYR A 184 7.32 -22.10 1.40
C TYR A 184 8.39 -23.11 1.83
N VAL A 185 9.00 -22.93 3.01
CA VAL A 185 10.08 -23.83 3.47
C VAL A 185 9.57 -25.14 4.08
N SER A 186 8.26 -25.23 4.34
CA SER A 186 7.61 -26.44 4.88
C SER A 186 7.15 -27.41 3.79
N HIS A 187 7.25 -27.01 2.53
CA HIS A 187 6.91 -27.79 1.34
C HIS A 187 8.13 -28.07 0.47
#